data_c048fc156d361152b25ec4db55c188d4
#
_entry.id   c048fc156d361152b25ec4db55c188d4
#
_cell.length_a   1.000
_cell.length_b   1.000
_cell.length_c   1.000
_cell.angle_alpha   90.00
_cell.angle_beta   90.00
_cell.angle_gamma   90.00
#
_symmetry.space_group_name_H-M   'P 1'
#
loop_
_entity.id
_entity.type
_entity.pdbx_description
1 polymer ?
#
loop_
_entity_poly.entity_id
_entity_poly.type
_entity_poly.pdbx_seq_one_letter_code
_entity_poly.pdbx_strand_id
1 'polypeptide(L)'
;MGIQIDPHTLERAVERGTNEEEIKDVIQTGFSIPAKYGKLGKAKVYEFKKNRLNRYFEQKRVEVFYTIEGDRIVTITVYVFYGKWEEVA
;
A
#
# COMPACT_ATOMS: atom_id res chain seq x y z
N MET A 1 18.10 -3.28 2.37
CA MET A 1 17.42 -2.40 3.34
C MET A 1 16.22 -3.14 3.95
N GLY A 2 16.16 -3.19 5.26
CA GLY A 2 15.06 -3.87 5.96
C GLY A 2 13.79 -3.04 5.97
N ILE A 3 12.66 -3.72 6.02
CA ILE A 3 11.36 -3.06 6.13
C ILE A 3 10.76 -3.45 7.48
N GLN A 4 10.53 -2.43 8.30
CA GLN A 4 9.84 -2.59 9.58
C GLN A 4 8.40 -2.10 9.41
N ILE A 5 7.45 -3.02 9.60
CA ILE A 5 6.05 -2.68 9.51
C ILE A 5 5.53 -2.43 10.92
N ASP A 6 5.12 -1.18 11.17
CA ASP A 6 4.56 -0.79 12.45
C ASP A 6 3.28 -1.61 12.74
N PRO A 7 3.07 -2.08 13.98
CA PRO A 7 1.86 -2.84 14.33
C PRO A 7 0.56 -2.13 13.98
N HIS A 8 0.53 -0.81 14.12
CA HIS A 8 -0.63 -0.01 13.76
C HIS A 8 -0.92 -0.09 12.25
N THR A 9 0.13 -0.09 11.43
CA THR A 9 0.01 -0.28 9.98
C THR A 9 -0.58 -1.66 9.66
N LEU A 10 -0.16 -2.71 10.37
CA LEU A 10 -0.72 -4.05 10.17
C LEU A 10 -2.20 -4.12 10.53
N GLU A 11 -2.62 -3.46 11.59
CA GLU A 11 -4.04 -3.38 11.95
C GLU A 11 -4.85 -2.73 10.83
N ARG A 12 -4.36 -1.60 10.31
CA ARG A 12 -5.01 -0.91 9.20
C ARG A 12 -5.05 -1.77 7.94
N ALA A 13 -3.98 -2.52 7.69
CA ALA A 13 -3.91 -3.42 6.54
C ALA A 13 -5.04 -4.44 6.56
N VAL A 14 -5.23 -5.10 7.70
CA VAL A 14 -6.30 -6.09 7.87
C VAL A 14 -7.67 -5.47 7.63
N GLU A 15 -7.93 -4.33 8.26
CA GLU A 15 -9.21 -3.61 8.12
C GLU A 15 -9.50 -3.21 6.67
N ARG A 16 -8.46 -2.84 5.93
CA ARG A 16 -8.59 -2.26 4.59
C ARG A 16 -8.44 -3.26 3.46
N GLY A 17 -8.02 -4.49 3.76
CA GLY A 17 -7.96 -5.57 2.79
C GLY A 17 -6.61 -5.75 2.11
N THR A 18 -5.53 -5.47 2.82
CA THR A 18 -4.18 -5.78 2.39
C THR A 18 -3.44 -6.53 3.51
N ASN A 19 -2.17 -6.84 3.27
CA ASN A 19 -1.39 -7.66 4.19
C ASN A 19 0.09 -7.28 4.12
N GLU A 20 0.90 -7.91 4.97
CA GLU A 20 2.33 -7.65 5.06
C GLU A 20 3.05 -7.88 3.73
N GLU A 21 2.73 -8.96 3.04
CA GLU A 21 3.38 -9.28 1.76
C GLU A 21 3.12 -8.20 0.71
N GLU A 22 1.88 -7.73 0.61
CA GLU A 22 1.54 -6.67 -0.32
C GLU A 22 2.19 -5.35 0.06
N ILE A 23 2.24 -5.02 1.35
CA ILE A 23 2.92 -3.82 1.82
C ILE A 23 4.39 -3.82 1.37
N LYS A 24 5.09 -4.92 1.57
CA LYS A 24 6.48 -5.05 1.16
C LYS A 24 6.62 -4.96 -0.36
N ASP A 25 5.72 -5.61 -1.09
CA ASP A 25 5.72 -5.57 -2.54
C ASP A 25 5.52 -4.16 -3.08
N VAL A 26 4.58 -3.41 -2.51
CA VAL A 26 4.33 -2.01 -2.88
C VAL A 26 5.58 -1.16 -2.69
N ILE A 27 6.25 -1.30 -1.55
CA ILE A 27 7.48 -0.54 -1.26
C ILE A 27 8.58 -0.89 -2.26
N GLN A 28 8.74 -2.17 -2.58
CA GLN A 28 9.83 -2.65 -3.43
C GLN A 28 9.58 -2.45 -4.92
N THR A 29 8.36 -2.61 -5.38
CA THR A 29 8.03 -2.64 -6.81
C THR A 29 6.99 -1.61 -7.26
N GLY A 30 6.39 -0.89 -6.33
CA GLY A 30 5.38 0.11 -6.64
C GLY A 30 5.95 1.38 -7.26
N PHE A 31 5.07 2.25 -7.74
CA PHE A 31 5.46 3.54 -8.27
C PHE A 31 5.35 4.61 -7.19
N SER A 32 6.20 5.64 -7.31
CA SER A 32 6.25 6.74 -6.35
C SER A 32 4.99 7.60 -6.45
N ILE A 33 4.48 8.00 -5.29
CA ILE A 33 3.36 8.92 -5.19
C ILE A 33 3.72 10.06 -4.25
N PRO A 34 3.07 11.23 -4.37
CA PRO A 34 3.37 12.36 -3.49
C PRO A 34 3.11 12.05 -2.02
N ALA A 35 3.99 12.54 -1.17
CA ALA A 35 3.85 12.47 0.28
C ALA A 35 4.35 13.78 0.89
N LYS A 36 3.94 14.07 2.12
CA LYS A 36 4.26 15.33 2.81
C LYS A 36 5.22 15.11 3.96
N TYR A 37 5.88 16.18 4.37
CA TYR A 37 6.68 16.25 5.62
C TYR A 37 7.80 15.22 5.70
N GLY A 38 8.57 15.10 4.62
CA GLY A 38 9.72 14.19 4.57
C GLY A 38 9.36 12.70 4.48
N LYS A 39 8.09 12.40 4.32
CA LYS A 39 7.64 11.02 4.12
C LYS A 39 7.77 10.64 2.65
N LEU A 40 7.78 9.34 2.40
CA LEU A 40 7.80 8.77 1.07
C LEU A 40 6.51 7.97 0.86
N GLY A 41 6.06 7.88 -0.39
CA GLY A 41 4.88 7.11 -0.73
C GLY A 41 5.11 6.25 -1.95
N LYS A 42 4.55 5.06 -1.93
CA LYS A 42 4.51 4.12 -3.05
C LYS A 42 3.11 3.58 -3.22
N ALA A 43 2.75 3.26 -4.43
CA ALA A 43 1.46 2.65 -4.73
C ALA A 43 1.62 1.53 -5.74
N LYS A 44 0.70 0.59 -5.71
CA LYS A 44 0.62 -0.48 -6.69
C LYS A 44 -0.83 -0.90 -6.86
N VAL A 45 -1.21 -1.19 -8.10
CA VAL A 45 -2.55 -1.65 -8.43
C VAL A 45 -2.52 -3.16 -8.62
N TYR A 46 -3.44 -3.85 -7.97
CA TYR A 46 -3.59 -5.30 -8.04
C TYR A 46 -4.93 -5.65 -8.68
N GLU A 47 -4.94 -6.73 -9.44
CA GLU A 47 -6.20 -7.35 -9.84
C GLU A 47 -6.92 -7.85 -8.59
N PHE A 48 -8.20 -7.54 -8.46
CA PHE A 48 -9.00 -7.95 -7.32
C PHE A 48 -10.12 -8.90 -7.74
N LYS A 49 -10.98 -8.45 -8.64
CA LYS A 49 -12.06 -9.25 -9.25
C LYS A 49 -12.91 -10.01 -8.24
N LYS A 50 -13.34 -9.30 -7.20
CA LYS A 50 -14.10 -9.86 -6.08
C LYS A 50 -15.10 -8.84 -5.57
N ASN A 51 -16.04 -9.34 -4.77
CA ASN A 51 -16.92 -8.49 -4.00
C ASN A 51 -16.26 -8.06 -2.70
N ARG A 52 -16.49 -6.82 -2.33
CA ARG A 52 -16.16 -6.31 -1.01
C ARG A 52 -17.29 -5.41 -0.55
N LEU A 53 -17.81 -5.67 0.65
CA LEU A 53 -18.94 -4.94 1.22
C LEU A 53 -20.12 -4.88 0.25
N ASN A 54 -20.47 -6.05 -0.32
CA ASN A 54 -21.59 -6.25 -1.25
C ASN A 54 -21.44 -5.53 -2.60
N ARG A 55 -20.22 -5.18 -2.99
CA ARG A 55 -19.95 -4.54 -4.27
C ARG A 55 -18.75 -5.20 -4.96
N TYR A 56 -18.88 -5.42 -6.27
CA TYR A 56 -17.80 -5.97 -7.08
C TYR A 56 -16.82 -4.90 -7.50
N PHE A 57 -15.51 -5.21 -7.39
CA PHE A 57 -14.45 -4.33 -7.87
C PHE A 57 -13.46 -5.11 -8.72
N GLU A 58 -13.03 -4.49 -9.82
CA GLU A 58 -12.02 -5.05 -10.72
C GLU A 58 -10.64 -5.08 -10.09
N GLN A 59 -10.28 -4.00 -9.42
CA GLN A 59 -8.93 -3.78 -8.93
C GLN A 59 -8.94 -3.18 -7.54
N LYS A 60 -7.80 -3.31 -6.86
CA LYS A 60 -7.50 -2.54 -5.66
C LYS A 60 -6.17 -1.82 -5.84
N ARG A 61 -6.07 -0.62 -5.30
CA ARG A 61 -4.85 0.17 -5.28
C ARG A 61 -4.38 0.28 -3.84
N VAL A 62 -3.17 -0.20 -3.57
CA VAL A 62 -2.56 -0.16 -2.24
C VAL A 62 -1.52 0.95 -2.21
N GLU A 63 -1.64 1.86 -1.24
CA GLU A 63 -0.71 2.97 -1.06
C GLU A 63 -0.04 2.83 0.30
N VAL A 64 1.28 2.87 0.32
CA VAL A 64 2.06 2.75 1.55
C VAL A 64 2.89 4.02 1.74
N PHE A 65 2.80 4.60 2.93
CA PHE A 65 3.59 5.76 3.32
C PHE A 65 4.59 5.33 4.39
N TYR A 66 5.83 5.79 4.24
CA TYR A 66 6.93 5.34 5.09
C TYR A 66 8.02 6.41 5.22
N THR A 67 8.92 6.19 6.17
CA THR A 67 10.15 6.98 6.31
C THR A 67 11.35 6.05 6.20
N ILE A 68 12.50 6.64 5.96
CA ILE A 68 13.78 5.92 6.01
C ILE A 68 14.49 6.36 7.28
N GLU A 69 14.81 5.38 8.14
CA GLU A 69 15.52 5.61 9.40
C GLU A 69 16.79 4.78 9.39
N GLY A 70 17.92 5.44 9.15
CA GLY A 70 19.19 4.74 8.97
C GLY A 70 19.16 3.88 7.72
N ASP A 71 19.31 2.57 7.88
CA ASP A 71 19.26 1.59 6.81
C ASP A 71 17.92 0.84 6.77
N ARG A 72 16.89 1.36 7.46
CA ARG A 72 15.57 0.72 7.52
C ARG A 72 14.49 1.61 6.96
N ILE A 73 13.51 0.94 6.36
CA ILE A 73 12.23 1.56 6.01
C ILE A 73 11.26 1.28 7.14
N VAL A 74 10.60 2.33 7.64
CA VAL A 74 9.61 2.20 8.72
C VAL A 74 8.27 2.70 8.18
N THR A 75 7.27 1.84 8.15
CA THR A 75 5.95 2.21 7.63
C THR A 75 5.22 3.16 8.58
N ILE A 76 4.45 4.07 8.00
CA ILE A 76 3.62 5.02 8.74
C ILE A 76 2.16 4.61 8.65
N THR A 77 1.67 4.40 7.44
CA THR A 77 0.27 4.01 7.21
C THR A 77 0.11 3.36 5.85
N VAL A 78 -1.03 2.70 5.67
CA VAL A 78 -1.42 2.08 4.41
C VAL A 78 -2.86 2.43 4.11
N TYR A 79 -3.15 2.72 2.84
CA TYR A 79 -4.51 2.93 2.35
C TYR A 79 -4.80 1.93 1.24
N VAL A 80 -6.04 1.52 1.13
CA VAL A 80 -6.49 0.64 0.06
C VAL A 80 -7.75 1.25 -0.56
N PHE A 81 -7.72 1.43 -1.87
CA PHE A 81 -8.83 1.94 -2.64
C PHE A 81 -9.30 0.85 -3.60
N TYR A 82 -10.59 0.77 -3.82
CA TYR A 82 -11.18 -0.23 -4.70
C TYR A 82 -11.83 0.47 -5.89
N GLY A 83 -11.62 -0.06 -7.08
CA GLY A 83 -12.14 0.56 -8.28
C GLY A 83 -11.52 -0.05 -9.52
N LYS A 84 -11.28 0.80 -10.51
CA LYS A 84 -10.61 0.43 -11.75
C LYS A 84 -9.70 1.55 -12.18
N TRP A 85 -8.45 1.21 -12.43
CA TRP A 85 -7.44 2.16 -12.88
C TRP A 85 -6.92 1.74 -14.25
N GLU A 86 -6.72 2.70 -15.14
CA GLU A 86 -6.09 2.42 -16.42
C GLU A 86 -4.60 2.23 -16.23
N GLU A 87 -4.04 1.24 -16.93
CA GLU A 87 -2.59 1.09 -16.95
C GLU A 87 -1.99 2.24 -17.74
N VAL A 88 -1.00 2.88 -17.12
CA VAL A 88 -0.18 3.87 -17.79
C VAL A 88 1.04 3.12 -18.33
N ALA A 89 1.08 2.98 -19.63
CA ALA A 89 2.18 2.30 -20.29
C ALA A 89 3.48 3.11 -20.18
#